data_4d85a06926c90e8f2a93d318f9c32cf0
#
_entry.id   4d85a06926c90e8f2a93d318f9c32cf0
#
_cell.length_a   1.000
_cell.length_b   1.000
_cell.length_c   1.000
_cell.angle_alpha   90.00
_cell.angle_beta   90.00
_cell.angle_gamma   90.00
#
_symmetry.space_group_name_H-M   'P 1'
#
loop_
_entity.id
_entity.type
_entity.pdbx_description
1 polymer ?
#
loop_
_entity_poly.entity_id
_entity_poly.type
_entity_poly.pdbx_seq_one_letter_code
_entity_poly.pdbx_strand_id
1 'polypeptide(L)'
;MKHNRSAVRFFLLVFFVYVAAWTADGVADAVQHREEVLTLQTYPWYDDPHPVMRAYEGDIYYPYSRQDLIGKAGAPRDYRALVLENDYLRVTCVPELGGRIWSVLVKATGREMFHRNDVVKPALIAMRGAWISGGIEWNSGPHGHTVTVVSPVDVLVRENSDGSATLVIGNVEKIFRTRWTVEVTLHPGRAYLDETIRIYNPLDTVAPYYFWNCTAFPNLEGTRFIYPMTLGTDHNGTSFYQWPVHEGKDLSYLKNYETMSSIFGYECDHDFFGAYDKNLDQGIVSYANHHELPGKKAWTWGKDEFGIASQTSLSDAGPVNAQYIEVQSGPLLTQSDYGMLKPGREIRWREFWYPAHGLGDGFEFATRDIVAQTSRTEEMLQLRLLATAEYPGARVTVAGGGKNLSEAAVDLSPLKAARLDIASGESPVEITVTAADGSVLMHYVSPLELRKVDAPDLTVLPAREDGPTADELYAEAFLLHSQTKPDEAWNAYQAVLEQDPLHAPALCGLAGL
;
A
#
# COMPACT_ATOMS: atom_id res chain seq x y z
N MET A 1 -40.40 33.04 77.80
CA MET A 1 -40.98 31.90 77.10
C MET A 1 -40.37 31.82 75.68
N LYS A 2 -39.37 31.01 75.51
CA LYS A 2 -38.72 30.82 74.18
C LYS A 2 -38.76 29.32 73.86
N HIS A 3 -39.52 28.97 72.80
CA HIS A 3 -39.60 27.60 72.28
C HIS A 3 -38.43 27.32 71.35
N ASN A 4 -37.65 26.30 71.77
CA ASN A 4 -36.55 25.73 70.94
C ASN A 4 -37.14 24.61 70.12
N ARG A 5 -37.08 24.73 68.77
CA ARG A 5 -37.40 23.64 67.83
C ARG A 5 -36.11 23.08 67.26
N SER A 6 -35.76 21.89 67.74
CA SER A 6 -34.68 21.06 67.14
C SER A 6 -35.13 20.48 65.80
N ALA A 7 -34.41 20.81 64.72
CA ALA A 7 -34.56 20.18 63.40
C ALA A 7 -33.63 18.97 63.29
N VAL A 8 -34.23 17.79 63.22
CA VAL A 8 -33.52 16.53 62.90
C VAL A 8 -33.32 16.48 61.41
N ARG A 9 -32.07 16.53 60.98
CA ARG A 9 -31.69 16.27 59.58
C ARG A 9 -31.47 14.78 59.37
N PHE A 10 -32.33 14.15 58.57
CA PHE A 10 -32.14 12.80 58.05
C PHE A 10 -31.14 12.88 56.88
N PHE A 11 -29.97 12.25 57.04
CA PHE A 11 -29.07 11.97 55.92
C PHE A 11 -29.51 10.66 55.27
N LEU A 12 -30.01 10.75 54.05
CA LEU A 12 -30.20 9.59 53.18
C LEU A 12 -28.85 9.22 52.56
N LEU A 13 -28.25 8.12 53.01
CA LEU A 13 -27.11 7.50 52.35
C LEU A 13 -27.64 6.67 51.14
N VAL A 14 -27.44 7.18 49.94
CA VAL A 14 -27.70 6.42 48.71
C VAL A 14 -26.45 5.58 48.42
N PHE A 15 -26.56 4.27 48.67
CA PHE A 15 -25.57 3.30 48.25
C PHE A 15 -25.76 3.05 46.72
N PHE A 16 -24.83 3.57 45.91
CA PHE A 16 -24.69 3.10 44.52
C PHE A 16 -24.01 1.73 44.57
N VAL A 17 -24.76 0.67 44.36
CA VAL A 17 -24.23 -0.65 44.04
C VAL A 17 -23.82 -0.63 42.57
N TYR A 18 -22.54 -0.52 42.30
CA TYR A 18 -22.00 -0.81 40.98
C TYR A 18 -22.11 -2.33 40.75
N VAL A 19 -23.12 -2.76 40.04
CA VAL A 19 -23.16 -4.09 39.45
C VAL A 19 -22.27 -4.02 38.22
N ALA A 20 -21.00 -4.44 38.35
CA ALA A 20 -20.18 -4.75 37.20
C ALA A 20 -20.80 -5.97 36.51
N ALA A 21 -21.56 -5.75 35.47
CA ALA A 21 -21.95 -6.81 34.58
C ALA A 21 -20.68 -7.29 33.85
N TRP A 22 -20.14 -8.41 34.26
CA TRP A 22 -19.24 -9.19 33.45
C TRP A 22 -20.04 -9.75 32.29
N THR A 23 -19.98 -9.11 31.14
CA THR A 23 -20.38 -9.73 29.88
C THR A 23 -19.25 -10.67 29.48
N ALA A 24 -19.46 -11.96 29.68
CA ALA A 24 -18.72 -13.00 29.00
C ALA A 24 -19.01 -12.88 27.48
N ASP A 25 -17.97 -13.10 26.69
CA ASP A 25 -17.87 -12.95 25.26
C ASP A 25 -17.65 -11.50 24.81
N GLY A 26 -16.37 -11.10 24.73
CA GLY A 26 -15.96 -9.82 24.22
C GLY A 26 -16.19 -9.70 22.71
N VAL A 27 -17.42 -9.36 22.33
CA VAL A 27 -17.70 -8.88 20.96
C VAL A 27 -16.98 -7.53 20.86
N ALA A 28 -16.03 -7.43 19.94
CA ALA A 28 -15.34 -6.17 19.67
C ALA A 28 -16.37 -5.10 19.29
N ASP A 29 -16.18 -3.88 19.78
CA ASP A 29 -17.08 -2.77 19.49
C ASP A 29 -17.12 -2.49 17.98
N ALA A 30 -18.30 -2.10 17.49
CA ALA A 30 -18.46 -1.70 16.09
C ALA A 30 -17.52 -0.53 15.77
N VAL A 31 -17.01 -0.52 14.53
CA VAL A 31 -16.14 0.54 14.03
C VAL A 31 -16.86 1.88 14.08
N GLN A 32 -16.26 2.83 14.77
CA GLN A 32 -16.74 4.20 14.81
C GLN A 32 -16.36 4.92 13.53
N HIS A 33 -17.27 5.72 13.00
CA HIS A 33 -16.96 6.59 11.88
C HIS A 33 -17.47 8.02 12.14
N ARG A 34 -16.79 8.99 11.58
CA ARG A 34 -17.17 10.40 11.70
C ARG A 34 -16.53 11.25 10.63
N GLU A 35 -17.08 12.42 10.47
CA GLU A 35 -16.49 13.48 9.66
C GLU A 35 -15.83 14.51 10.58
N GLU A 36 -14.61 14.93 10.25
CA GLU A 36 -13.85 15.93 10.98
C GLU A 36 -13.32 16.99 10.01
N VAL A 37 -12.93 18.13 10.56
CA VAL A 37 -12.16 19.14 9.84
C VAL A 37 -10.69 18.95 10.15
N LEU A 38 -9.89 18.72 9.11
CA LEU A 38 -8.43 18.59 9.21
C LEU A 38 -7.79 19.87 8.65
N THR A 39 -7.24 20.70 9.53
CA THR A 39 -6.52 21.90 9.13
C THR A 39 -5.06 21.57 8.86
N LEU A 40 -4.59 21.77 7.62
CA LEU A 40 -3.20 21.53 7.21
C LEU A 40 -2.59 22.80 6.62
N GLN A 41 -1.31 23.04 6.91
CA GLN A 41 -0.52 24.02 6.17
C GLN A 41 -0.47 23.61 4.70
N THR A 42 -0.96 24.46 3.80
CA THR A 42 -1.14 24.12 2.40
C THR A 42 -0.50 25.15 1.50
N TYR A 43 0.38 24.71 0.61
CA TYR A 43 0.91 25.51 -0.49
C TYR A 43 -0.06 25.42 -1.66
N PRO A 44 -0.59 26.56 -2.16
CA PRO A 44 -1.64 26.53 -3.15
C PRO A 44 -1.13 26.06 -4.51
N TRP A 45 -1.97 25.35 -5.22
CA TRP A 45 -1.82 25.02 -6.63
C TRP A 45 -3.06 25.45 -7.39
N TYR A 46 -2.93 25.66 -8.69
CA TYR A 46 -4.01 26.18 -9.49
C TYR A 46 -4.19 25.33 -10.74
N ASP A 47 -5.46 25.07 -11.09
CA ASP A 47 -5.81 24.50 -12.38
C ASP A 47 -5.65 25.57 -13.46
N ASP A 48 -4.93 25.25 -14.53
CA ASP A 48 -4.91 26.11 -15.72
C ASP A 48 -6.25 25.98 -16.44
N PRO A 49 -7.02 27.09 -16.56
CA PRO A 49 -8.32 27.05 -17.25
C PRO A 49 -8.21 26.83 -18.76
N HIS A 50 -7.01 26.95 -19.31
CA HIS A 50 -6.71 26.75 -20.72
C HIS A 50 -5.84 25.51 -20.91
N PRO A 51 -6.42 24.30 -20.92
CA PRO A 51 -5.64 23.09 -21.13
C PRO A 51 -4.96 23.15 -22.49
N VAL A 52 -3.63 23.17 -22.47
CA VAL A 52 -2.86 23.10 -23.71
C VAL A 52 -2.83 21.66 -24.16
N MET A 53 -3.45 21.38 -25.30
CA MET A 53 -3.26 20.09 -25.96
C MET A 53 -1.87 20.07 -26.56
N ARG A 54 -1.00 19.28 -25.95
CA ARG A 54 0.34 19.02 -26.47
C ARG A 54 0.42 17.54 -26.81
N ALA A 55 0.83 17.25 -28.01
CA ALA A 55 1.03 15.89 -28.51
C ALA A 55 2.52 15.57 -28.56
N TYR A 56 3.25 15.82 -27.46
CA TYR A 56 4.64 15.41 -27.35
C TYR A 56 4.90 14.70 -26.01
N GLU A 57 5.99 14.04 -25.91
CA GLU A 57 6.36 13.20 -24.78
C GLU A 57 6.19 13.94 -23.45
N GLY A 58 5.50 13.29 -22.52
CA GLY A 58 5.27 13.77 -21.15
C GLY A 58 4.01 14.62 -20.94
N ASP A 59 3.26 15.00 -21.97
CA ASP A 59 2.19 15.99 -21.86
C ASP A 59 0.76 15.49 -22.17
N ILE A 60 0.53 14.19 -22.23
CA ILE A 60 -0.81 13.64 -22.48
C ILE A 60 -1.62 13.61 -21.19
N TYR A 61 -2.35 14.65 -20.91
CA TYR A 61 -3.24 14.74 -19.75
C TYR A 61 -4.65 15.27 -20.08
N TYR A 62 -4.90 15.62 -21.33
CA TYR A 62 -6.27 16.00 -21.75
C TYR A 62 -7.25 14.83 -21.52
N PRO A 63 -8.44 15.04 -20.95
CA PRO A 63 -9.15 16.33 -20.73
C PRO A 63 -8.95 16.98 -19.34
N TYR A 64 -7.90 16.67 -18.65
CA TYR A 64 -7.58 17.32 -17.38
C TYR A 64 -6.87 18.66 -17.60
N SER A 65 -7.08 19.62 -16.70
CA SER A 65 -6.30 20.86 -16.66
C SER A 65 -4.90 20.60 -16.08
N ARG A 66 -3.93 21.41 -16.50
CA ARG A 66 -2.60 21.42 -15.87
C ARG A 66 -2.69 21.94 -14.43
N GLN A 67 -1.75 21.52 -13.59
CA GLN A 67 -1.60 21.94 -12.20
C GLN A 67 -0.14 22.26 -11.90
N ASP A 68 0.51 23.03 -12.78
CA ASP A 68 1.94 23.37 -12.70
C ASP A 68 2.22 24.75 -12.06
N LEU A 69 1.16 25.51 -11.75
CA LEU A 69 1.28 26.75 -11.02
C LEU A 69 1.18 26.51 -9.51
N ILE A 70 2.34 26.50 -8.82
CA ILE A 70 2.42 26.26 -7.38
C ILE A 70 2.85 27.54 -6.67
N GLY A 71 2.09 27.93 -5.64
CA GLY A 71 2.43 29.06 -4.78
C GLY A 71 3.58 28.75 -3.82
N LYS A 72 4.40 29.77 -3.52
CA LYS A 72 5.59 29.64 -2.68
C LYS A 72 5.34 29.83 -1.18
N ALA A 73 4.15 30.31 -0.81
CA ALA A 73 3.78 30.55 0.59
C ALA A 73 2.60 29.66 0.97
N GLY A 74 2.78 28.88 2.03
CA GLY A 74 1.71 28.07 2.60
C GLY A 74 0.83 28.87 3.55
N ALA A 75 -0.43 28.46 3.67
CA ALA A 75 -1.40 28.96 4.65
C ALA A 75 -2.24 27.80 5.21
N PRO A 76 -2.78 27.92 6.43
CA PRO A 76 -3.74 26.94 6.93
C PRO A 76 -4.95 26.82 5.99
N ARG A 77 -5.32 25.57 5.67
CA ARG A 77 -6.50 25.25 4.88
C ARG A 77 -7.22 24.08 5.54
N ASP A 78 -8.53 24.20 5.62
CA ASP A 78 -9.40 23.16 6.13
C ASP A 78 -9.76 22.18 5.03
N TYR A 79 -9.65 20.88 5.37
CA TYR A 79 -10.03 19.75 4.54
C TYR A 79 -11.11 18.95 5.24
N ARG A 80 -12.03 18.42 4.48
CA ARG A 80 -12.95 17.40 4.95
C ARG A 80 -12.19 16.11 5.17
N ALA A 81 -12.24 15.55 6.38
CA ALA A 81 -11.64 14.29 6.73
C ALA A 81 -12.70 13.26 7.13
N LEU A 82 -12.68 12.09 6.49
CA LEU A 82 -13.49 10.95 6.87
C LEU A 82 -12.64 10.02 7.73
N VAL A 83 -13.11 9.71 8.92
CA VAL A 83 -12.38 8.92 9.90
C VAL A 83 -13.10 7.62 10.18
N LEU A 84 -12.39 6.49 10.10
CA LEU A 84 -12.80 5.21 10.66
C LEU A 84 -11.91 4.89 11.86
N GLU A 85 -12.50 4.33 12.91
CA GLU A 85 -11.76 4.04 14.13
C GLU A 85 -12.28 2.79 14.82
N ASN A 86 -11.36 1.89 15.21
CA ASN A 86 -11.60 0.74 16.07
C ASN A 86 -10.63 0.73 17.25
N ASP A 87 -10.54 -0.36 18.01
CA ASP A 87 -9.67 -0.47 19.18
C ASP A 87 -8.18 -0.30 18.84
N TYR A 88 -7.76 -0.59 17.62
CA TYR A 88 -6.35 -0.67 17.23
C TYR A 88 -5.88 0.43 16.29
N LEU A 89 -6.75 0.87 15.38
CA LEU A 89 -6.39 1.80 14.32
C LEU A 89 -7.36 2.98 14.26
N ARG A 90 -6.82 4.15 13.91
CA ARG A 90 -7.59 5.31 13.46
C ARG A 90 -7.13 5.68 12.06
N VAL A 91 -8.04 5.58 11.11
CA VAL A 91 -7.81 5.79 9.67
C VAL A 91 -8.43 7.11 9.24
N THR A 92 -7.67 7.97 8.58
CA THR A 92 -8.14 9.27 8.10
C THR A 92 -7.99 9.37 6.59
N CYS A 93 -9.09 9.60 5.88
CA CYS A 93 -9.14 9.80 4.43
C CYS A 93 -9.47 11.26 4.11
N VAL A 94 -8.80 11.83 3.10
CA VAL A 94 -9.03 13.21 2.64
C VAL A 94 -9.52 13.19 1.19
N PRO A 95 -10.84 13.36 0.95
CA PRO A 95 -11.44 13.31 -0.39
C PRO A 95 -10.86 14.32 -1.37
N GLU A 96 -10.54 15.55 -0.93
CA GLU A 96 -10.02 16.63 -1.76
C GLU A 96 -8.59 16.39 -2.26
N LEU A 97 -7.89 15.45 -1.66
CA LEU A 97 -6.52 15.06 -2.02
C LEU A 97 -6.48 13.66 -2.66
N GLY A 98 -7.36 13.42 -3.64
CA GLY A 98 -7.42 12.17 -4.38
C GLY A 98 -8.01 10.99 -3.59
N GLY A 99 -8.74 11.25 -2.50
CA GLY A 99 -9.21 10.20 -1.59
C GLY A 99 -8.09 9.49 -0.84
N ARG A 100 -6.94 10.13 -0.71
CA ARG A 100 -5.74 9.61 -0.05
C ARG A 100 -6.04 9.18 1.37
N ILE A 101 -5.54 8.02 1.78
CA ILE A 101 -5.42 7.70 3.20
C ILE A 101 -4.27 8.53 3.75
N TRP A 102 -4.62 9.60 4.44
CA TRP A 102 -3.66 10.60 4.92
C TRP A 102 -2.90 10.14 6.15
N SER A 103 -3.59 9.39 7.03
CA SER A 103 -3.05 8.95 8.31
C SER A 103 -3.67 7.63 8.71
N VAL A 104 -2.85 6.74 9.27
CA VAL A 104 -3.28 5.57 10.02
C VAL A 104 -2.52 5.53 11.34
N LEU A 105 -3.16 5.99 12.41
CA LEU A 105 -2.59 5.95 13.74
C LEU A 105 -2.69 4.53 14.33
N VAL A 106 -1.56 3.96 14.70
CA VAL A 106 -1.47 2.67 15.41
C VAL A 106 -1.57 2.94 16.90
N LYS A 107 -2.70 2.60 17.53
CA LYS A 107 -2.96 2.93 18.94
C LYS A 107 -2.00 2.26 19.92
N ALA A 108 -1.53 1.06 19.59
CA ALA A 108 -0.57 0.31 20.40
C ALA A 108 0.77 1.04 20.56
N THR A 109 1.24 1.76 19.55
CA THR A 109 2.52 2.47 19.55
C THR A 109 2.37 3.99 19.66
N GLY A 110 1.17 4.52 19.41
CA GLY A 110 0.91 5.95 19.32
C GLY A 110 1.56 6.62 18.11
N ARG A 111 1.98 5.84 17.09
CA ARG A 111 2.71 6.31 15.90
C ARG A 111 1.89 6.09 14.63
N GLU A 112 2.21 6.86 13.60
CA GLU A 112 1.69 6.63 12.26
C GLU A 112 2.21 5.29 11.69
N MET A 113 1.34 4.56 11.00
CA MET A 113 1.70 3.35 10.28
C MET A 113 2.51 3.67 9.02
N PHE A 114 2.18 4.78 8.37
CA PHE A 114 2.81 5.27 7.14
C PHE A 114 3.60 6.56 7.38
N HIS A 115 4.45 6.94 6.42
CA HIS A 115 4.99 8.29 6.40
C HIS A 115 3.85 9.28 6.13
N ARG A 116 3.60 10.18 7.07
CA ARG A 116 2.63 11.27 6.96
C ARG A 116 3.35 12.60 6.85
N ASN A 117 3.00 13.38 5.82
CA ASN A 117 3.40 14.78 5.79
C ASN A 117 2.51 15.63 6.71
N ASP A 118 3.10 16.61 7.41
CA ASP A 118 2.35 17.58 8.21
C ASP A 118 1.86 18.77 7.36
N VAL A 119 2.23 18.81 6.08
CA VAL A 119 1.89 19.87 5.13
C VAL A 119 1.43 19.29 3.81
N VAL A 120 0.56 20.04 3.12
CA VAL A 120 0.22 19.80 1.71
C VAL A 120 1.11 20.72 0.88
N LYS A 121 2.23 20.19 0.38
CA LYS A 121 3.25 20.93 -0.37
C LYS A 121 3.54 20.24 -1.69
N PRO A 122 2.90 20.67 -2.78
CA PRO A 122 3.08 20.03 -4.08
C PRO A 122 4.45 20.32 -4.70
N ALA A 123 4.96 19.32 -5.44
CA ALA A 123 6.05 19.47 -6.40
C ALA A 123 5.59 19.02 -7.79
N LEU A 124 6.32 19.38 -8.85
CA LEU A 124 5.94 19.10 -10.24
C LEU A 124 6.43 17.69 -10.66
N ILE A 125 5.69 16.66 -10.25
CA ILE A 125 6.05 15.25 -10.45
C ILE A 125 4.96 14.51 -11.23
N ALA A 126 3.66 14.77 -10.94
CA ALA A 126 2.56 14.12 -11.65
C ALA A 126 2.40 14.65 -13.09
N MET A 127 1.70 13.91 -13.94
CA MET A 127 1.43 14.30 -15.34
C MET A 127 0.79 15.69 -15.46
N ARG A 128 -0.10 16.05 -14.53
CA ARG A 128 -0.71 17.38 -14.47
C ARG A 128 0.15 18.44 -13.80
N GLY A 129 1.29 18.05 -13.22
CA GLY A 129 2.22 18.89 -12.47
C GLY A 129 2.17 18.58 -10.98
N ALA A 130 1.26 19.19 -10.24
CA ALA A 130 1.20 19.10 -8.78
C ALA A 130 1.03 17.66 -8.26
N TRP A 131 1.94 17.25 -7.40
CA TRP A 131 1.94 15.97 -6.70
C TRP A 131 2.40 16.15 -5.26
N ILE A 132 1.83 15.39 -4.34
CA ILE A 132 2.16 15.39 -2.91
C ILE A 132 2.56 14.00 -2.45
N SER A 133 3.45 13.91 -1.47
CA SER A 133 3.88 12.64 -0.86
C SER A 133 3.11 12.32 0.42
N GLY A 134 3.29 11.10 0.94
CA GLY A 134 2.79 10.63 2.22
C GLY A 134 1.47 9.86 2.14
N GLY A 135 1.19 9.04 3.15
CA GLY A 135 0.01 8.18 3.22
C GLY A 135 -0.06 7.12 2.13
N ILE A 136 -1.26 6.80 1.68
CA ILE A 136 -1.51 5.91 0.53
C ILE A 136 -2.15 6.71 -0.60
N GLU A 137 -1.50 6.73 -1.77
CA GLU A 137 -2.02 7.26 -3.02
C GLU A 137 -2.61 6.14 -3.87
N TRP A 138 -3.81 6.38 -4.43
CA TRP A 138 -4.48 5.48 -5.38
C TRP A 138 -4.10 5.87 -6.80
N ASN A 139 -3.08 5.24 -7.33
CA ASN A 139 -2.50 5.61 -8.62
C ASN A 139 -3.21 4.88 -9.77
N SER A 140 -4.42 5.34 -10.12
CA SER A 140 -5.24 4.78 -11.19
C SER A 140 -5.09 5.59 -12.48
N GLY A 141 -4.35 5.03 -13.45
CA GLY A 141 -4.17 5.51 -14.82
C GLY A 141 -4.06 7.03 -15.05
N PRO A 142 -3.68 7.44 -16.23
CA PRO A 142 -3.21 6.62 -17.36
C PRO A 142 -1.79 6.10 -17.18
N HIS A 143 -0.92 6.80 -16.48
CA HIS A 143 0.48 6.42 -16.27
C HIS A 143 1.09 7.25 -15.13
N GLY A 144 2.14 6.72 -14.48
CA GLY A 144 2.85 7.41 -13.40
C GLY A 144 1.95 7.75 -12.21
N HIS A 145 2.14 8.89 -11.58
CA HIS A 145 1.29 9.33 -10.48
C HIS A 145 -0.08 9.79 -10.99
N THR A 146 -1.11 9.47 -10.20
CA THR A 146 -2.50 9.69 -10.62
C THR A 146 -2.79 11.15 -10.99
N VAL A 147 -3.69 11.33 -11.94
CA VAL A 147 -4.14 12.66 -12.37
C VAL A 147 -5.06 13.33 -11.33
N THR A 148 -5.52 12.61 -10.33
CA THR A 148 -6.40 13.13 -9.26
C THR A 148 -5.69 13.33 -7.92
N VAL A 149 -4.36 13.19 -7.83
CA VAL A 149 -3.60 13.21 -6.57
C VAL A 149 -3.89 14.42 -5.67
N VAL A 150 -4.10 15.60 -6.25
CA VAL A 150 -4.48 16.85 -5.57
C VAL A 150 -5.85 17.37 -6.03
N SER A 151 -6.69 16.48 -6.53
CA SER A 151 -8.04 16.80 -6.99
C SER A 151 -9.07 15.99 -6.23
N PRO A 152 -10.28 16.53 -6.00
CA PRO A 152 -11.33 15.81 -5.30
C PRO A 152 -11.75 14.53 -6.06
N VAL A 153 -12.02 13.49 -5.28
CA VAL A 153 -12.68 12.26 -5.73
C VAL A 153 -13.89 11.98 -4.84
N ASP A 154 -14.79 11.13 -5.31
CA ASP A 154 -15.96 10.74 -4.52
C ASP A 154 -15.53 9.80 -3.40
N VAL A 155 -15.95 10.11 -2.17
CA VAL A 155 -15.74 9.25 -1.01
C VAL A 155 -17.01 9.23 -0.16
N LEU A 156 -17.45 8.02 0.20
CA LEU A 156 -18.54 7.82 1.15
C LEU A 156 -18.14 6.79 2.22
N VAL A 157 -18.80 6.85 3.36
CA VAL A 157 -18.71 5.82 4.40
C VAL A 157 -19.92 4.90 4.28
N ARG A 158 -19.68 3.60 4.31
CA ARG A 158 -20.68 2.54 4.35
C ARG A 158 -20.54 1.76 5.64
N GLU A 159 -21.58 1.75 6.45
CA GLU A 159 -21.70 0.84 7.60
C GLU A 159 -22.10 -0.54 7.10
N ASN A 160 -21.49 -1.59 7.64
CA ASN A 160 -21.76 -2.96 7.28
C ASN A 160 -22.48 -3.68 8.45
N SER A 161 -23.25 -4.72 8.14
CA SER A 161 -24.05 -5.44 9.12
C SER A 161 -23.25 -6.24 10.16
N ASP A 162 -21.95 -6.45 9.90
CA ASP A 162 -21.00 -7.12 10.80
C ASP A 162 -20.30 -6.15 11.77
N GLY A 163 -20.70 -4.87 11.79
CA GLY A 163 -20.11 -3.83 12.62
C GLY A 163 -18.85 -3.22 12.02
N SER A 164 -18.39 -3.65 10.84
CA SER A 164 -17.30 -3.00 10.11
C SER A 164 -17.80 -1.73 9.40
N ALA A 165 -16.87 -0.84 9.06
CA ALA A 165 -17.15 0.34 8.25
C ALA A 165 -16.16 0.43 7.08
N THR A 166 -16.66 0.89 5.93
CA THR A 166 -15.90 0.96 4.68
C THR A 166 -15.89 2.39 4.14
N LEU A 167 -14.70 2.91 3.85
CA LEU A 167 -14.52 4.06 2.97
C LEU A 167 -14.63 3.55 1.53
N VAL A 168 -15.61 4.03 0.78
CA VAL A 168 -15.74 3.74 -0.65
C VAL A 168 -15.25 4.95 -1.42
N ILE A 169 -14.07 4.82 -2.03
CA ILE A 169 -13.32 5.87 -2.71
C ILE A 169 -13.37 5.56 -4.20
N GLY A 170 -13.67 6.52 -5.06
CA GLY A 170 -13.69 6.23 -6.48
C GLY A 170 -13.80 7.44 -7.38
N ASN A 171 -13.51 7.19 -8.66
CA ASN A 171 -13.66 8.19 -9.71
C ASN A 171 -13.82 7.51 -11.07
N VAL A 172 -14.11 8.32 -12.09
CA VAL A 172 -14.00 7.95 -13.50
C VAL A 172 -12.73 8.56 -14.05
N GLU A 173 -11.78 7.72 -14.46
CA GLU A 173 -10.57 8.18 -15.15
C GLU A 173 -10.98 8.70 -16.54
N LYS A 174 -10.69 9.98 -16.85
CA LYS A 174 -11.27 10.65 -18.00
C LYS A 174 -10.58 10.33 -19.33
N ILE A 175 -9.32 9.84 -19.29
CA ILE A 175 -8.54 9.49 -20.47
C ILE A 175 -8.94 8.09 -20.96
N PHE A 176 -8.83 7.10 -20.08
CA PHE A 176 -9.23 5.72 -20.37
C PHE A 176 -10.74 5.47 -20.20
N ARG A 177 -11.42 6.38 -19.49
CA ARG A 177 -12.85 6.31 -19.16
C ARG A 177 -13.24 5.09 -18.31
N THR A 178 -12.29 4.42 -17.73
CA THR A 178 -12.50 3.34 -16.77
C THR A 178 -13.01 3.91 -15.45
N ARG A 179 -13.83 3.13 -14.75
CA ARG A 179 -14.26 3.45 -13.38
C ARG A 179 -13.40 2.67 -12.41
N TRP A 180 -12.78 3.36 -11.48
CA TRP A 180 -12.03 2.72 -10.41
C TRP A 180 -12.70 2.97 -9.06
N THR A 181 -12.61 1.99 -8.18
CA THR A 181 -13.11 2.05 -6.81
C THR A 181 -12.12 1.35 -5.90
N VAL A 182 -11.80 1.97 -4.78
CA VAL A 182 -11.06 1.40 -3.65
C VAL A 182 -12.00 1.39 -2.45
N GLU A 183 -12.25 0.23 -1.90
CA GLU A 183 -12.98 0.02 -0.66
C GLU A 183 -11.97 -0.26 0.44
N VAL A 184 -11.82 0.65 1.40
CA VAL A 184 -10.96 0.47 2.58
C VAL A 184 -11.86 0.16 3.76
N THR A 185 -11.87 -1.10 4.20
CA THR A 185 -12.71 -1.58 5.29
C THR A 185 -11.88 -1.73 6.57
N LEU A 186 -12.38 -1.15 7.64
CA LEU A 186 -11.90 -1.40 8.99
C LEU A 186 -12.89 -2.35 9.69
N HIS A 187 -12.38 -3.43 10.29
CA HIS A 187 -13.19 -4.43 10.97
C HIS A 187 -13.11 -4.29 12.49
N PRO A 188 -14.18 -4.62 13.22
CA PRO A 188 -14.11 -4.77 14.68
C PRO A 188 -13.03 -5.78 15.07
N GLY A 189 -12.23 -5.46 16.09
CA GLY A 189 -11.22 -6.38 16.63
C GLY A 189 -10.07 -6.74 15.68
N ARG A 190 -9.84 -5.97 14.59
CA ARG A 190 -8.77 -6.22 13.62
C ARG A 190 -7.85 -5.01 13.45
N ALA A 191 -6.55 -5.27 13.43
CA ALA A 191 -5.51 -4.25 13.25
C ALA A 191 -4.97 -4.20 11.83
N TYR A 192 -5.84 -4.26 10.82
CA TYR A 192 -5.47 -4.12 9.40
C TYR A 192 -6.49 -3.28 8.63
N LEU A 193 -6.03 -2.70 7.53
CA LEU A 193 -6.86 -2.18 6.46
C LEU A 193 -7.15 -3.35 5.51
N ASP A 194 -8.41 -3.57 5.20
CA ASP A 194 -8.88 -4.55 4.23
C ASP A 194 -9.28 -3.78 2.97
N GLU A 195 -8.44 -3.83 1.96
CA GLU A 195 -8.59 -3.06 0.74
C GLU A 195 -9.11 -3.95 -0.39
N THR A 196 -10.21 -3.54 -0.99
CA THR A 196 -10.72 -4.15 -2.22
C THR A 196 -10.71 -3.12 -3.34
N ILE A 197 -9.93 -3.38 -4.37
CA ILE A 197 -9.81 -2.52 -5.53
C ILE A 197 -10.56 -3.13 -6.71
N ARG A 198 -11.24 -2.28 -7.46
CA ARG A 198 -12.00 -2.67 -8.64
C ARG A 198 -11.81 -1.63 -9.74
N ILE A 199 -11.51 -2.11 -10.96
CA ILE A 199 -11.49 -1.29 -12.17
C ILE A 199 -12.46 -1.90 -13.17
N TYR A 200 -13.39 -1.09 -13.67
CA TYR A 200 -14.45 -1.49 -14.57
C TYR A 200 -14.39 -0.70 -15.87
N ASN A 201 -14.48 -1.40 -16.99
CA ASN A 201 -14.62 -0.78 -18.32
C ASN A 201 -16.11 -0.65 -18.70
N PRO A 202 -16.70 0.55 -18.66
CA PRO A 202 -18.09 0.77 -19.05
C PRO A 202 -18.30 0.95 -20.54
N LEU A 203 -17.21 0.97 -21.35
CA LEU A 203 -17.27 1.22 -22.77
C LEU A 203 -17.71 -0.02 -23.55
N ASP A 204 -18.08 0.17 -24.80
CA ASP A 204 -18.36 -0.87 -25.80
C ASP A 204 -17.09 -1.32 -26.57
N THR A 205 -15.93 -0.73 -26.23
CA THR A 205 -14.62 -1.04 -26.78
C THR A 205 -13.68 -1.54 -25.67
N VAL A 206 -12.57 -2.18 -26.05
CA VAL A 206 -11.49 -2.53 -25.13
C VAL A 206 -10.91 -1.25 -24.54
N ALA A 207 -10.67 -1.22 -23.24
CA ALA A 207 -10.02 -0.12 -22.56
C ALA A 207 -8.80 -0.61 -21.77
N PRO A 208 -7.69 0.11 -21.78
CA PRO A 208 -6.56 -0.19 -20.93
C PRO A 208 -6.89 0.18 -19.48
N TYR A 209 -6.18 -0.47 -18.56
CA TYR A 209 -6.18 -0.07 -17.15
C TYR A 209 -4.77 -0.06 -16.61
N TYR A 210 -4.58 0.79 -15.61
CA TYR A 210 -3.34 0.96 -14.87
C TYR A 210 -3.70 1.24 -13.42
N PHE A 211 -3.01 0.60 -12.49
CA PHE A 211 -3.20 0.88 -11.07
C PHE A 211 -1.96 0.48 -10.26
N TRP A 212 -1.58 1.34 -9.34
CA TRP A 212 -0.61 1.07 -8.29
C TRP A 212 -1.03 1.75 -6.99
N ASN A 213 -0.87 1.05 -5.89
CA ASN A 213 -0.95 1.62 -4.56
C ASN A 213 0.42 2.18 -4.20
N CYS A 214 0.52 3.47 -3.95
CA CYS A 214 1.78 4.11 -3.54
C CYS A 214 1.75 4.40 -2.05
N THR A 215 2.24 3.46 -1.24
CA THR A 215 2.28 3.57 0.21
C THR A 215 3.63 4.11 0.66
N ALA A 216 3.62 5.27 1.32
CA ALA A 216 4.83 5.91 1.82
C ALA A 216 5.25 5.35 3.19
N PHE A 217 6.56 5.15 3.41
CA PHE A 217 7.10 4.73 4.70
C PHE A 217 8.35 5.57 5.05
N PRO A 218 8.62 5.91 6.32
CA PRO A 218 9.77 6.71 6.68
C PRO A 218 11.10 6.08 6.21
N ASN A 219 12.01 6.90 5.68
CA ASN A 219 13.36 6.49 5.31
C ASN A 219 14.36 6.96 6.39
N LEU A 220 14.55 6.15 7.41
CA LEU A 220 15.50 6.38 8.48
C LEU A 220 16.71 5.45 8.32
N GLU A 221 17.73 5.63 9.16
CA GLU A 221 18.97 4.83 9.07
C GLU A 221 18.74 3.32 9.25
N GLY A 222 17.76 2.95 10.06
CA GLY A 222 17.37 1.56 10.33
C GLY A 222 16.40 0.95 9.34
N THR A 223 15.92 1.73 8.36
CA THR A 223 14.87 1.31 7.43
C THR A 223 15.40 0.34 6.38
N ARG A 224 14.64 -0.73 6.17
CA ARG A 224 14.88 -1.66 5.07
C ARG A 224 13.59 -2.14 4.41
N PHE A 225 13.67 -2.52 3.15
CA PHE A 225 12.65 -3.30 2.45
C PHE A 225 12.69 -4.75 2.87
N ILE A 226 11.53 -5.36 3.02
CA ILE A 226 11.36 -6.79 3.27
C ILE A 226 10.53 -7.38 2.14
N TYR A 227 11.22 -7.98 1.19
CA TYR A 227 10.64 -8.54 -0.04
C TYR A 227 11.09 -9.99 -0.19
N PRO A 228 10.18 -10.96 -0.13
CA PRO A 228 10.50 -12.38 -0.25
C PRO A 228 10.73 -12.78 -1.71
N MET A 229 11.81 -12.32 -2.28
CA MET A 229 12.23 -12.56 -3.66
C MET A 229 13.73 -12.84 -3.75
N THR A 230 14.19 -13.41 -4.86
CA THR A 230 15.61 -13.61 -5.16
C THR A 230 16.06 -12.80 -6.39
N LEU A 231 15.11 -12.28 -7.16
CA LEU A 231 15.35 -11.47 -8.34
C LEU A 231 14.38 -10.28 -8.37
N GLY A 232 14.90 -9.10 -8.68
CA GLY A 232 14.13 -7.91 -8.99
C GLY A 232 14.40 -7.42 -10.40
N THR A 233 13.53 -6.54 -10.92
CA THR A 233 13.69 -5.93 -12.23
C THR A 233 13.44 -4.42 -12.18
N ASP A 234 13.86 -3.70 -13.24
CA ASP A 234 13.59 -2.28 -13.43
C ASP A 234 12.14 -2.00 -13.92
N HIS A 235 11.82 -0.74 -14.23
CA HIS A 235 10.50 -0.35 -14.71
C HIS A 235 10.06 -1.05 -16.00
N ASN A 236 11.00 -1.42 -16.87
CA ASN A 236 10.73 -1.96 -18.18
C ASN A 236 10.85 -3.49 -18.25
N GLY A 237 11.26 -4.14 -17.15
CA GLY A 237 11.51 -5.57 -17.13
C GLY A 237 12.74 -5.98 -17.97
N THR A 238 13.70 -5.05 -18.17
CA THR A 238 14.86 -5.24 -19.05
C THR A 238 16.19 -5.35 -18.33
N SER A 239 16.26 -4.87 -17.09
CA SER A 239 17.43 -4.98 -16.20
C SER A 239 17.06 -5.76 -14.96
N PHE A 240 17.94 -6.65 -14.50
CA PHE A 240 17.66 -7.54 -13.40
C PHE A 240 18.68 -7.41 -12.28
N TYR A 241 18.21 -7.50 -11.06
CA TYR A 241 18.97 -7.32 -9.82
C TYR A 241 18.83 -8.56 -8.95
N GLN A 242 19.93 -9.16 -8.53
CA GLN A 242 19.89 -10.19 -7.49
C GLN A 242 19.43 -9.56 -6.17
N TRP A 243 18.58 -10.23 -5.44
CA TRP A 243 18.03 -9.74 -4.20
C TRP A 243 18.32 -10.68 -3.02
N PRO A 244 18.66 -10.18 -1.82
CA PRO A 244 18.83 -8.75 -1.51
C PRO A 244 20.20 -8.18 -1.90
N VAL A 245 21.21 -9.02 -2.20
CA VAL A 245 22.58 -8.56 -2.50
C VAL A 245 22.84 -8.60 -4.00
N HIS A 246 23.10 -7.43 -4.56
CA HIS A 246 23.50 -7.25 -5.96
C HIS A 246 24.85 -6.53 -6.02
N GLU A 247 25.82 -7.09 -6.75
CA GLU A 247 27.19 -6.53 -6.89
C GLU A 247 27.82 -6.11 -5.56
N GLY A 248 27.63 -6.92 -4.51
CA GLY A 248 28.19 -6.68 -3.18
C GLY A 248 27.45 -5.62 -2.33
N LYS A 249 26.37 -5.01 -2.82
CA LYS A 249 25.52 -4.09 -2.08
C LYS A 249 24.23 -4.79 -1.65
N ASP A 250 23.86 -4.69 -0.39
CA ASP A 250 22.56 -5.16 0.12
C ASP A 250 21.47 -4.11 -0.19
N LEU A 251 20.68 -4.38 -1.22
CA LEU A 251 19.62 -3.50 -1.73
C LEU A 251 18.37 -3.48 -0.82
N SER A 252 18.30 -4.33 0.20
CA SER A 252 17.22 -4.22 1.17
C SER A 252 17.36 -3.01 2.09
N TYR A 253 18.57 -2.47 2.27
CA TYR A 253 18.82 -1.31 3.13
C TYR A 253 18.86 0.01 2.34
N LEU A 254 18.01 0.95 2.74
CA LEU A 254 17.88 2.26 2.10
C LEU A 254 19.16 3.09 2.10
N LYS A 255 20.00 2.90 3.11
CA LYS A 255 21.31 3.59 3.20
C LYS A 255 22.27 3.27 2.05
N ASN A 256 22.03 2.16 1.33
CA ASN A 256 22.89 1.68 0.24
C ASN A 256 22.51 2.27 -1.14
N TYR A 257 21.45 3.09 -1.19
CA TYR A 257 21.03 3.78 -2.42
C TYR A 257 21.59 5.19 -2.45
N GLU A 258 22.49 5.47 -3.38
CA GLU A 258 23.01 6.82 -3.62
C GLU A 258 22.00 7.65 -4.41
N THR A 259 21.46 7.08 -5.51
CA THR A 259 20.52 7.73 -6.40
C THR A 259 19.12 7.13 -6.30
N MET A 260 18.15 7.80 -6.91
CA MET A 260 16.79 7.29 -7.07
C MET A 260 16.78 5.90 -7.71
N SER A 261 15.98 5.00 -7.17
CA SER A 261 15.89 3.62 -7.66
C SER A 261 14.50 3.03 -7.49
N SER A 262 14.13 2.16 -8.43
CA SER A 262 12.95 1.30 -8.36
C SER A 262 13.34 -0.13 -8.65
N ILE A 263 12.91 -1.05 -7.80
CA ILE A 263 13.10 -2.49 -7.99
C ILE A 263 11.75 -3.17 -7.82
N PHE A 264 11.31 -3.86 -8.85
CA PHE A 264 10.07 -4.66 -8.86
C PHE A 264 10.40 -6.11 -8.57
N GLY A 265 9.60 -6.77 -7.73
CA GLY A 265 9.74 -8.20 -7.49
C GLY A 265 9.45 -8.98 -8.78
N TYR A 266 10.39 -9.84 -9.17
CA TYR A 266 10.24 -10.66 -10.37
C TYR A 266 9.94 -12.11 -9.96
N GLU A 267 8.84 -12.66 -10.46
CA GLU A 267 8.35 -14.00 -10.11
C GLU A 267 8.32 -14.29 -8.61
N CYS A 268 7.89 -13.32 -7.80
CA CYS A 268 7.74 -13.48 -6.36
C CYS A 268 6.50 -14.33 -6.06
N ASP A 269 6.69 -15.48 -5.41
CA ASP A 269 5.66 -16.47 -5.10
C ASP A 269 5.17 -16.45 -3.64
N HIS A 270 5.38 -15.35 -2.95
CA HIS A 270 4.87 -15.12 -1.59
C HIS A 270 3.84 -13.99 -1.56
N ASP A 271 2.86 -14.15 -0.67
CA ASP A 271 1.72 -13.26 -0.53
C ASP A 271 2.03 -11.97 0.26
N PHE A 272 3.21 -11.83 0.83
CA PHE A 272 3.56 -10.71 1.68
C PHE A 272 4.78 -9.94 1.16
N PHE A 273 4.89 -8.69 1.56
CA PHE A 273 6.09 -7.83 1.48
C PHE A 273 5.91 -6.61 2.37
N GLY A 274 6.92 -5.75 2.48
CA GLY A 274 6.79 -4.54 3.26
C GLY A 274 8.10 -3.82 3.53
N ALA A 275 8.10 -3.06 4.62
CA ALA A 275 9.29 -2.37 5.13
C ALA A 275 9.31 -2.37 6.65
N TYR A 276 10.50 -2.22 7.23
CA TYR A 276 10.69 -2.16 8.67
C TYR A 276 11.85 -1.24 9.03
N ASP A 277 11.67 -0.43 10.06
CA ASP A 277 12.75 0.33 10.68
C ASP A 277 13.07 -0.29 12.05
N LYS A 278 14.30 -0.84 12.17
CA LYS A 278 14.75 -1.52 13.38
C LYS A 278 14.96 -0.58 14.58
N ASN A 279 15.23 0.72 14.34
CA ASN A 279 15.47 1.68 15.41
C ASN A 279 14.14 2.17 16.01
N LEU A 280 13.09 2.25 15.18
CA LEU A 280 11.72 2.48 15.63
C LEU A 280 11.04 1.22 16.16
N ASP A 281 11.59 0.04 15.83
CA ASP A 281 10.97 -1.28 16.06
C ASP A 281 9.54 -1.32 15.49
N GLN A 282 9.37 -0.79 14.27
CA GLN A 282 8.09 -0.65 13.59
C GLN A 282 8.23 -0.78 12.07
N GLY A 283 7.22 -1.37 11.45
CA GLY A 283 7.14 -1.56 10.02
C GLY A 283 5.71 -1.66 9.51
N ILE A 284 5.59 -1.94 8.22
CA ILE A 284 4.34 -2.21 7.53
C ILE A 284 4.43 -3.53 6.77
N VAL A 285 3.32 -4.23 6.73
CA VAL A 285 3.15 -5.44 5.93
C VAL A 285 2.01 -5.19 4.94
N SER A 286 2.26 -5.51 3.67
CA SER A 286 1.24 -5.77 2.67
C SER A 286 1.07 -7.29 2.54
N TYR A 287 -0.16 -7.76 2.49
CA TYR A 287 -0.50 -9.17 2.29
C TYR A 287 -1.61 -9.29 1.24
N ALA A 288 -1.34 -10.01 0.17
CA ALA A 288 -2.30 -10.27 -0.90
C ALA A 288 -1.92 -11.54 -1.66
N ASN A 289 -2.89 -12.19 -2.30
CA ASN A 289 -2.61 -13.29 -3.20
C ASN A 289 -1.69 -12.83 -4.34
N HIS A 290 -0.47 -13.35 -4.40
CA HIS A 290 0.55 -12.96 -5.38
C HIS A 290 0.15 -13.26 -6.83
N HIS A 291 -0.83 -14.16 -7.07
CA HIS A 291 -1.37 -14.41 -8.41
C HIS A 291 -2.35 -13.32 -8.87
N GLU A 292 -3.03 -12.65 -7.93
CA GLU A 292 -3.94 -11.54 -8.24
C GLU A 292 -3.23 -10.19 -8.20
N LEU A 293 -2.20 -10.07 -7.33
CA LEU A 293 -1.41 -8.87 -7.11
C LEU A 293 0.09 -9.17 -7.19
N PRO A 294 0.61 -9.44 -8.41
CA PRO A 294 2.00 -9.82 -8.59
C PRO A 294 2.98 -8.64 -8.38
N GLY A 295 2.54 -7.42 -8.63
CA GLY A 295 3.38 -6.23 -8.56
C GLY A 295 3.77 -5.89 -7.12
N LYS A 296 5.07 -5.93 -6.84
CA LYS A 296 5.69 -5.54 -5.57
C LYS A 296 6.86 -4.63 -5.90
N LYS A 297 6.73 -3.33 -5.63
CA LYS A 297 7.76 -2.34 -5.97
C LYS A 297 8.38 -1.73 -4.72
N ALA A 298 9.70 -1.76 -4.65
CA ALA A 298 10.53 -1.00 -3.73
C ALA A 298 11.02 0.26 -4.43
N TRP A 299 10.69 1.46 -3.90
CA TRP A 299 11.12 2.72 -4.48
C TRP A 299 11.73 3.66 -3.45
N THR A 300 12.81 4.34 -3.83
CA THR A 300 13.48 5.34 -3.01
C THR A 300 14.00 6.51 -3.85
N TRP A 301 14.00 7.70 -3.28
CA TRP A 301 14.65 8.89 -3.86
C TRP A 301 16.17 8.81 -3.86
N GLY A 302 16.77 7.89 -3.09
CA GLY A 302 18.21 7.89 -2.84
C GLY A 302 18.64 8.98 -1.86
N LYS A 303 19.96 9.13 -1.70
CA LYS A 303 20.60 10.05 -0.72
C LYS A 303 21.50 11.08 -1.36
N ASP A 304 21.57 11.17 -2.68
CA ASP A 304 22.27 12.23 -3.38
C ASP A 304 21.58 13.59 -3.19
N GLU A 305 22.23 14.65 -3.67
CA GLU A 305 21.70 16.01 -3.57
C GLU A 305 20.33 16.16 -4.22
N PHE A 306 20.11 15.51 -5.37
CA PHE A 306 18.81 15.52 -6.06
C PHE A 306 17.72 14.83 -5.25
N GLY A 307 17.99 13.63 -4.73
CA GLY A 307 17.02 12.86 -3.93
C GLY A 307 16.64 13.59 -2.63
N ILE A 308 17.60 14.17 -1.94
CA ILE A 308 17.33 14.95 -0.71
C ILE A 308 16.57 16.25 -1.03
N ALA A 309 16.95 16.98 -2.08
CA ALA A 309 16.26 18.20 -2.49
C ALA A 309 14.82 17.93 -2.91
N SER A 310 14.58 16.84 -3.65
CA SER A 310 13.25 16.42 -4.09
C SER A 310 12.32 16.16 -2.90
N GLN A 311 12.74 15.35 -1.94
CA GLN A 311 11.96 15.04 -0.74
C GLN A 311 11.71 16.30 0.12
N THR A 312 12.71 17.16 0.27
CA THR A 312 12.60 18.42 1.01
C THR A 312 11.63 19.39 0.34
N SER A 313 11.52 19.34 -1.00
CA SER A 313 10.57 20.17 -1.74
C SER A 313 9.10 19.83 -1.42
N LEU A 314 8.83 18.63 -0.95
CA LEU A 314 7.49 18.09 -0.65
C LEU A 314 7.09 18.27 0.83
N SER A 315 7.96 18.81 1.67
CA SER A 315 7.74 18.89 3.13
C SER A 315 8.36 20.16 3.72
N ASP A 316 7.93 20.53 4.91
CA ASP A 316 8.56 21.56 5.75
C ASP A 316 9.38 20.96 6.91
N ALA A 317 9.47 19.63 6.97
CA ALA A 317 10.14 18.91 8.06
C ALA A 317 11.68 18.94 7.98
N GLY A 318 12.23 19.55 6.93
CA GLY A 318 13.67 19.62 6.67
C GLY A 318 14.26 18.32 6.09
N PRO A 319 15.54 18.33 5.70
CA PRO A 319 16.14 17.29 4.85
C PRO A 319 16.25 15.90 5.51
N VAL A 320 16.19 15.83 6.83
CA VAL A 320 16.24 14.53 7.55
C VAL A 320 14.86 13.91 7.69
N ASN A 321 13.88 14.69 8.16
CA ASN A 321 12.54 14.18 8.48
C ASN A 321 11.62 14.12 7.26
N ALA A 322 12.00 14.75 6.13
CA ALA A 322 11.27 14.67 4.88
C ALA A 322 11.51 13.35 4.12
N GLN A 323 12.51 12.56 4.53
CA GLN A 323 12.90 11.35 3.79
C GLN A 323 11.88 10.22 3.97
N TYR A 324 11.49 9.62 2.86
CA TYR A 324 10.58 8.49 2.81
C TYR A 324 10.90 7.58 1.63
N ILE A 325 10.34 6.38 1.69
CA ILE A 325 10.33 5.39 0.62
C ILE A 325 8.90 5.07 0.24
N GLU A 326 8.72 4.39 -0.87
CA GLU A 326 7.44 3.84 -1.26
C GLU A 326 7.50 2.32 -1.36
N VAL A 327 6.54 1.69 -0.69
CA VAL A 327 6.24 0.26 -0.75
C VAL A 327 4.95 0.14 -1.54
N GLN A 328 5.05 -0.30 -2.79
CA GLN A 328 3.94 -0.21 -3.74
C GLN A 328 3.47 -1.60 -4.16
N SER A 329 2.16 -1.75 -4.31
CA SER A 329 1.49 -2.94 -4.86
C SER A 329 0.73 -2.61 -6.13
N GLY A 330 0.58 -3.59 -7.01
CA GLY A 330 -0.18 -3.41 -8.25
C GLY A 330 -0.54 -4.73 -8.95
N PRO A 331 -1.59 -4.74 -9.78
CA PRO A 331 -2.04 -5.95 -10.49
C PRO A 331 -1.16 -6.32 -11.69
N LEU A 332 -0.11 -5.53 -11.96
CA LEU A 332 0.81 -5.69 -13.07
C LEU A 332 2.23 -5.92 -12.54
N LEU A 333 3.12 -6.49 -13.34
CA LEU A 333 4.48 -6.80 -12.90
C LEU A 333 5.33 -5.54 -12.71
N THR A 334 5.23 -4.58 -13.64
CA THR A 334 5.94 -3.30 -13.57
C THR A 334 5.01 -2.13 -13.81
N GLN A 335 5.49 -0.92 -13.60
CA GLN A 335 4.73 0.31 -13.90
C GLN A 335 4.75 0.69 -15.39
N SER A 336 5.50 -0.01 -16.22
CA SER A 336 5.44 0.14 -17.68
C SER A 336 4.38 -0.76 -18.32
N ASP A 337 3.80 -1.68 -17.55
CA ASP A 337 2.76 -2.58 -18.03
C ASP A 337 1.37 -1.97 -17.93
N TYR A 338 0.50 -2.37 -18.85
CA TYR A 338 -0.92 -2.05 -18.86
C TYR A 338 -1.74 -3.33 -19.01
N GLY A 339 -2.83 -3.41 -18.27
CA GLY A 339 -3.82 -4.44 -18.52
C GLY A 339 -4.91 -3.96 -19.46
N MET A 340 -5.60 -4.89 -20.11
CA MET A 340 -6.66 -4.59 -21.08
C MET A 340 -7.98 -5.20 -20.61
N LEU A 341 -9.02 -4.38 -20.51
CA LEU A 341 -10.37 -4.79 -20.14
C LEU A 341 -11.28 -4.78 -21.36
N LYS A 342 -11.87 -5.93 -21.68
CA LYS A 342 -12.93 -6.05 -22.68
C LYS A 342 -14.18 -5.24 -22.27
N PRO A 343 -15.07 -4.92 -23.22
CA PRO A 343 -16.33 -4.23 -22.96
C PRO A 343 -17.11 -4.86 -21.79
N GLY A 344 -17.55 -4.03 -20.84
CA GLY A 344 -18.33 -4.46 -19.68
C GLY A 344 -17.61 -5.39 -18.72
N ARG A 345 -16.29 -5.50 -18.80
CA ARG A 345 -15.48 -6.34 -17.89
C ARG A 345 -14.85 -5.51 -16.78
N GLU A 346 -14.48 -6.21 -15.72
CA GLU A 346 -13.76 -5.65 -14.58
C GLU A 346 -12.60 -6.54 -14.17
N ILE A 347 -11.61 -5.93 -13.52
CA ILE A 347 -10.61 -6.60 -12.69
C ILE A 347 -10.87 -6.20 -11.24
N ARG A 348 -10.66 -7.14 -10.33
CA ARG A 348 -10.82 -6.94 -8.90
C ARG A 348 -9.77 -7.76 -8.17
N TRP A 349 -9.20 -7.17 -7.10
CA TRP A 349 -8.31 -7.86 -6.16
C TRP A 349 -8.54 -7.36 -4.74
N ARG A 350 -7.94 -8.05 -3.77
CA ARG A 350 -8.01 -7.73 -2.35
C ARG A 350 -6.62 -7.76 -1.76
N GLU A 351 -6.30 -6.78 -0.94
CA GLU A 351 -5.05 -6.68 -0.21
C GLU A 351 -5.27 -6.20 1.22
N PHE A 352 -4.32 -6.52 2.10
CA PHE A 352 -4.35 -6.13 3.50
C PHE A 352 -3.10 -5.36 3.84
N TRP A 353 -3.26 -4.23 4.53
CA TRP A 353 -2.14 -3.44 5.04
C TRP A 353 -2.25 -3.35 6.56
N TYR A 354 -1.15 -3.69 7.27
CA TYR A 354 -1.17 -3.66 8.72
C TYR A 354 0.19 -3.34 9.32
N PRO A 355 0.22 -2.77 10.58
CA PRO A 355 1.45 -2.46 11.27
C PRO A 355 2.15 -3.72 11.74
N ALA A 356 3.48 -3.71 11.70
CA ALA A 356 4.35 -4.67 12.36
C ALA A 356 5.19 -3.92 13.39
N HIS A 357 5.24 -4.39 14.63
CA HIS A 357 6.04 -3.76 15.70
C HIS A 357 6.45 -4.78 16.76
N GLY A 358 7.52 -4.46 17.53
CA GLY A 358 8.01 -5.34 18.57
C GLY A 358 8.76 -6.57 18.06
N LEU A 359 9.15 -6.58 16.77
CA LEU A 359 9.81 -7.72 16.12
C LEU A 359 11.33 -7.61 16.10
N GLY A 360 11.87 -6.43 16.40
CA GLY A 360 13.29 -6.16 16.53
C GLY A 360 13.98 -5.74 15.25
N ASP A 361 14.23 -6.65 14.30
CA ASP A 361 15.00 -6.34 13.10
C ASP A 361 14.21 -6.51 11.78
N GLY A 362 12.89 -6.72 11.90
CA GLY A 362 12.03 -6.91 10.74
C GLY A 362 11.08 -8.08 10.91
N PHE A 363 10.68 -8.68 9.79
CA PHE A 363 9.90 -9.91 9.77
C PHE A 363 10.40 -10.87 8.68
N GLU A 364 10.30 -12.15 8.97
CA GLU A 364 10.72 -13.24 8.09
C GLU A 364 9.54 -13.77 7.28
N PHE A 365 8.37 -13.84 7.90
CA PHE A 365 7.17 -14.39 7.29
C PHE A 365 5.93 -13.65 7.79
N ALA A 366 4.92 -13.56 6.93
CA ALA A 366 3.66 -12.94 7.29
C ALA A 366 2.47 -13.62 6.60
N THR A 367 1.35 -13.68 7.32
CA THR A 367 0.02 -13.98 6.82
C THR A 367 -0.89 -12.78 7.10
N ARG A 368 -2.16 -12.84 6.71
CA ARG A 368 -3.13 -11.82 7.11
C ARG A 368 -3.28 -11.71 8.64
N ASP A 369 -3.08 -12.80 9.37
CA ASP A 369 -3.39 -12.88 10.80
C ASP A 369 -2.16 -12.74 11.70
N ILE A 370 -0.97 -13.14 11.24
CA ILE A 370 0.27 -13.17 12.04
C ILE A 370 1.46 -12.68 11.21
N VAL A 371 2.32 -11.88 11.83
CA VAL A 371 3.65 -11.58 11.33
C VAL A 371 4.70 -12.15 12.29
N ALA A 372 5.73 -12.79 11.75
CA ALA A 372 6.74 -13.53 12.50
C ALA A 372 8.16 -13.08 12.17
N GLN A 373 8.99 -13.04 13.20
CA GLN A 373 10.44 -12.86 13.09
C GLN A 373 11.15 -13.92 13.90
N THR A 374 12.17 -14.57 13.31
CA THR A 374 13.11 -15.43 14.04
C THR A 374 14.48 -14.78 14.15
N SER A 375 15.15 -15.07 15.23
CA SER A 375 16.59 -14.83 15.38
C SER A 375 17.24 -16.03 16.05
N ARG A 376 18.49 -16.34 15.67
CA ARG A 376 19.15 -17.57 16.07
C ARG A 376 20.54 -17.30 16.63
N THR A 377 20.91 -18.12 17.63
CA THR A 377 22.28 -18.39 18.06
C THR A 377 22.54 -19.90 17.90
N GLU A 378 23.73 -20.37 18.23
CA GLU A 378 24.04 -21.79 18.16
C GLU A 378 23.15 -22.69 19.05
N GLU A 379 22.63 -22.12 20.16
CA GLU A 379 21.87 -22.88 21.16
C GLU A 379 20.40 -22.43 21.29
N MET A 380 20.04 -21.31 20.71
CA MET A 380 18.73 -20.68 20.94
C MET A 380 18.07 -20.19 19.66
N LEU A 381 16.79 -20.51 19.51
CA LEU A 381 15.89 -19.88 18.57
C LEU A 381 14.98 -18.93 19.35
N GLN A 382 15.01 -17.66 19.00
CA GLN A 382 14.00 -16.68 19.45
C GLN A 382 12.97 -16.50 18.36
N LEU A 383 11.70 -16.71 18.68
CA LEU A 383 10.55 -16.45 17.83
C LEU A 383 9.75 -15.28 18.40
N ARG A 384 9.48 -14.28 17.57
CA ARG A 384 8.58 -13.16 17.88
C ARG A 384 7.37 -13.20 16.95
N LEU A 385 6.19 -13.03 17.51
CA LEU A 385 4.90 -13.10 16.81
C LEU A 385 4.07 -11.88 17.16
N LEU A 386 3.58 -11.17 16.17
CA LEU A 386 2.57 -10.12 16.36
C LEU A 386 1.32 -10.52 15.57
N ALA A 387 0.17 -10.47 16.22
CA ALA A 387 -1.11 -10.80 15.57
C ALA A 387 -1.84 -9.54 15.11
N THR A 388 -2.75 -9.70 14.15
CA THR A 388 -3.66 -8.64 13.70
C THR A 388 -5.01 -8.66 14.43
N ALA A 389 -5.21 -9.62 15.35
CA ALA A 389 -6.37 -9.73 16.23
C ALA A 389 -5.97 -10.38 17.55
N GLU A 390 -6.90 -10.41 18.51
CA GLU A 390 -6.74 -11.19 19.74
C GLU A 390 -6.94 -12.69 19.45
N TYR A 391 -5.96 -13.51 19.83
CA TYR A 391 -6.00 -14.97 19.78
C TYR A 391 -5.58 -15.53 21.13
N PRO A 392 -6.49 -15.54 22.11
CA PRO A 392 -6.18 -16.07 23.44
C PRO A 392 -5.94 -17.58 23.37
N GLY A 393 -4.90 -18.05 24.06
CA GLY A 393 -4.53 -19.46 24.11
C GLY A 393 -4.12 -20.05 22.77
N ALA A 394 -3.65 -19.25 21.80
CA ALA A 394 -3.14 -19.75 20.54
C ALA A 394 -1.99 -20.74 20.79
N ARG A 395 -1.96 -21.84 20.05
CA ARG A 395 -0.92 -22.86 20.16
C ARG A 395 0.19 -22.55 19.17
N VAL A 396 1.40 -22.43 19.68
CA VAL A 396 2.62 -22.27 18.88
C VAL A 396 3.41 -23.56 18.97
N THR A 397 3.61 -24.24 17.84
CA THR A 397 4.40 -25.46 17.74
C THR A 397 5.63 -25.17 16.88
N VAL A 398 6.81 -25.59 17.36
CA VAL A 398 8.07 -25.53 16.64
C VAL A 398 8.66 -26.92 16.56
N ALA A 399 8.89 -27.43 15.35
CA ALA A 399 9.43 -28.75 15.09
C ALA A 399 10.70 -28.64 14.23
N GLY A 400 11.67 -29.54 14.47
CA GLY A 400 12.92 -29.61 13.70
C GLY A 400 13.60 -30.96 13.88
N GLY A 401 14.34 -31.39 12.86
CA GLY A 401 15.00 -32.71 12.90
C GLY A 401 14.05 -33.89 13.14
N GLY A 402 12.79 -33.78 12.73
CA GLY A 402 11.74 -34.78 12.93
C GLY A 402 11.21 -34.86 14.37
N LYS A 403 11.47 -33.86 15.22
CA LYS A 403 11.04 -33.81 16.63
C LYS A 403 10.27 -32.53 16.92
N ASN A 404 9.34 -32.59 17.88
CA ASN A 404 8.75 -31.40 18.48
C ASN A 404 9.79 -30.79 19.44
N LEU A 405 10.20 -29.53 19.15
CA LEU A 405 11.18 -28.79 19.93
C LEU A 405 10.51 -27.94 20.99
N SER A 406 9.31 -27.42 20.69
CA SER A 406 8.53 -26.60 21.60
C SER A 406 7.05 -26.63 21.21
N GLU A 407 6.20 -26.69 22.24
CA GLU A 407 4.77 -26.46 22.12
C GLU A 407 4.34 -25.57 23.28
N ALA A 408 3.74 -24.42 22.99
CA ALA A 408 3.33 -23.45 23.98
C ALA A 408 1.94 -22.87 23.65
N ALA A 409 1.14 -22.65 24.68
CA ALA A 409 -0.06 -21.81 24.58
C ALA A 409 0.35 -20.37 24.85
N VAL A 410 -0.03 -19.44 23.94
CA VAL A 410 0.37 -18.04 23.97
C VAL A 410 -0.84 -17.18 23.64
N ASP A 411 -1.05 -16.14 24.40
CA ASP A 411 -2.02 -15.10 24.04
C ASP A 411 -1.36 -14.15 23.02
N LEU A 412 -1.90 -14.12 21.81
CA LEU A 412 -1.43 -13.26 20.73
C LEU A 412 -2.37 -12.07 20.58
N SER A 413 -1.80 -10.89 20.32
CA SER A 413 -2.54 -9.61 20.29
C SER A 413 -1.92 -8.62 19.32
N PRO A 414 -2.70 -7.67 18.78
CA PRO A 414 -2.17 -6.52 18.03
C PRO A 414 -1.42 -5.50 18.88
N LEU A 415 -1.56 -5.58 20.19
CA LEU A 415 -1.00 -4.58 21.11
C LEU A 415 0.48 -4.82 21.43
N LYS A 416 0.91 -6.07 21.38
CA LYS A 416 2.28 -6.44 21.79
C LYS A 416 2.71 -7.74 21.14
N ALA A 417 3.92 -7.76 20.57
CA ALA A 417 4.52 -8.98 20.08
C ALA A 417 4.81 -9.97 21.23
N ALA A 418 4.39 -11.21 21.03
CA ALA A 418 4.76 -12.32 21.89
C ALA A 418 6.18 -12.78 21.56
N ARG A 419 6.93 -13.24 22.56
CA ARG A 419 8.29 -13.76 22.42
C ARG A 419 8.39 -15.14 23.04
N LEU A 420 8.95 -16.08 22.27
CA LEU A 420 9.30 -17.41 22.73
C LEU A 420 10.81 -17.62 22.51
N ASP A 421 11.48 -18.03 23.58
CA ASP A 421 12.89 -18.43 23.54
C ASP A 421 12.95 -19.96 23.64
N ILE A 422 13.44 -20.62 22.58
CA ILE A 422 13.41 -22.07 22.41
C ILE A 422 14.86 -22.56 22.40
N ALA A 423 15.20 -23.43 23.33
CA ALA A 423 16.53 -24.03 23.40
C ALA A 423 16.67 -25.05 22.28
N SER A 424 17.25 -24.65 21.16
CA SER A 424 17.51 -25.50 20.00
C SER A 424 18.48 -24.83 19.04
N GLY A 425 19.49 -25.61 18.59
CA GLY A 425 20.33 -25.27 17.45
C GLY A 425 19.83 -25.85 16.12
N GLU A 426 18.69 -26.56 16.13
CA GLU A 426 18.13 -27.18 14.91
C GLU A 426 17.74 -26.14 13.85
N SER A 427 18.08 -26.44 12.60
CA SER A 427 17.72 -25.63 11.44
C SER A 427 17.72 -26.54 10.19
N PRO A 428 16.71 -26.46 9.33
CA PRO A 428 15.50 -25.63 9.44
C PRO A 428 14.52 -26.12 10.53
N VAL A 429 13.59 -25.24 10.93
CA VAL A 429 12.47 -25.58 11.81
C VAL A 429 11.14 -25.20 11.16
N GLU A 430 10.15 -26.03 11.39
CA GLU A 430 8.76 -25.80 11.01
C GLU A 430 8.03 -25.08 12.16
N ILE A 431 7.37 -23.97 11.84
CA ILE A 431 6.66 -23.14 12.81
C ILE A 431 5.18 -23.11 12.42
N THR A 432 4.33 -23.54 13.35
CA THR A 432 2.86 -23.53 13.18
C THR A 432 2.22 -22.75 14.31
N VAL A 433 1.34 -21.84 13.97
CA VAL A 433 0.49 -21.10 14.92
C VAL A 433 -0.96 -21.45 14.63
N THR A 434 -1.66 -21.96 15.65
CA THR A 434 -3.04 -22.42 15.56
C THR A 434 -3.88 -21.69 16.61
N ALA A 435 -5.03 -21.14 16.21
CA ALA A 435 -5.98 -20.56 17.15
C ALA A 435 -6.62 -21.60 18.06
N ALA A 436 -7.26 -21.17 19.14
CA ALA A 436 -7.92 -22.08 20.10
C ALA A 436 -9.03 -22.94 19.46
N ASP A 437 -9.66 -22.48 18.39
CA ASP A 437 -10.68 -23.21 17.61
C ASP A 437 -10.09 -24.24 16.65
N GLY A 438 -8.76 -24.34 16.53
CA GLY A 438 -8.04 -25.26 15.66
C GLY A 438 -7.71 -24.70 14.27
N SER A 439 -8.12 -23.48 13.94
CA SER A 439 -7.77 -22.84 12.67
C SER A 439 -6.25 -22.52 12.63
N VAL A 440 -5.61 -22.80 11.50
CA VAL A 440 -4.19 -22.47 11.30
C VAL A 440 -4.07 -21.01 10.90
N LEU A 441 -3.41 -20.21 11.74
CA LEU A 441 -3.17 -18.79 11.50
C LEU A 441 -1.89 -18.57 10.68
N MET A 442 -0.88 -19.41 10.89
CA MET A 442 0.41 -19.35 10.20
C MET A 442 1.07 -20.71 10.17
N HIS A 443 1.72 -21.03 9.06
CA HIS A 443 2.58 -22.20 8.92
C HIS A 443 3.71 -21.87 7.94
N TYR A 444 4.96 -22.04 8.36
CA TYR A 444 6.13 -21.87 7.48
C TYR A 444 7.36 -22.57 8.04
N VAL A 445 8.39 -22.70 7.20
CA VAL A 445 9.71 -23.21 7.57
C VAL A 445 10.69 -22.05 7.72
N SER A 446 11.39 -21.98 8.85
CA SER A 446 12.41 -20.97 9.15
C SER A 446 13.82 -21.60 9.16
N PRO A 447 14.83 -21.01 8.51
CA PRO A 447 14.76 -19.80 7.67
C PRO A 447 13.84 -19.98 6.47
N LEU A 448 13.16 -18.88 6.07
CA LEU A 448 12.31 -18.90 4.88
C LEU A 448 13.18 -19.18 3.64
N GLU A 449 12.92 -20.30 2.99
CA GLU A 449 13.60 -20.66 1.75
C GLU A 449 12.87 -20.03 0.57
N LEU A 450 13.58 -19.18 -0.17
CA LEU A 450 13.03 -18.51 -1.35
C LEU A 450 13.45 -19.27 -2.62
N ARG A 451 12.51 -19.43 -3.54
CA ARG A 451 12.79 -20.02 -4.84
C ARG A 451 13.79 -19.16 -5.60
N LYS A 452 14.88 -19.76 -6.04
CA LYS A 452 15.83 -19.06 -6.90
C LYS A 452 15.19 -18.81 -8.26
N VAL A 453 15.20 -17.55 -8.69
CA VAL A 453 14.75 -17.11 -10.00
C VAL A 453 15.97 -16.62 -10.78
N ASP A 454 16.13 -17.11 -12.00
CA ASP A 454 17.18 -16.63 -12.90
C ASP A 454 16.61 -15.57 -13.85
N ALA A 455 17.43 -14.58 -14.19
CA ALA A 455 17.02 -13.55 -15.15
C ALA A 455 16.68 -14.19 -16.52
N PRO A 456 15.57 -13.79 -17.15
CA PRO A 456 15.20 -14.32 -18.46
C PRO A 456 16.21 -13.89 -19.51
N ASP A 457 16.41 -14.76 -20.51
CA ASP A 457 17.18 -14.40 -21.68
C ASP A 457 16.30 -13.57 -22.63
N LEU A 458 16.46 -12.26 -22.57
CA LEU A 458 15.70 -11.30 -23.40
C LEU A 458 16.10 -11.33 -24.89
N THR A 459 17.16 -12.07 -25.25
CA THR A 459 17.59 -12.23 -26.64
C THR A 459 16.77 -13.27 -27.39
N VAL A 460 16.05 -14.12 -26.66
CA VAL A 460 15.20 -15.18 -27.22
C VAL A 460 13.73 -14.75 -27.11
N LEU A 461 13.30 -13.80 -27.95
CA LEU A 461 11.89 -13.67 -28.25
C LEU A 461 11.49 -14.88 -29.10
N PRO A 462 10.48 -15.70 -28.70
CA PRO A 462 9.99 -16.76 -29.54
C PRO A 462 9.48 -16.11 -30.84
N ALA A 463 10.14 -16.44 -31.98
CA ALA A 463 9.63 -16.05 -33.28
C ALA A 463 8.25 -16.71 -33.44
N ARG A 464 7.19 -15.94 -33.40
CA ARG A 464 5.86 -16.40 -33.80
C ARG A 464 5.91 -16.63 -35.31
N GLU A 465 5.54 -17.82 -35.75
CA GLU A 465 5.49 -18.15 -37.19
C GLU A 465 4.48 -17.26 -37.94
N ASP A 466 3.43 -16.77 -37.23
CA ASP A 466 2.32 -16.00 -37.82
C ASP A 466 2.39 -14.48 -37.57
N GLY A 467 3.40 -13.98 -36.83
CA GLY A 467 3.48 -12.55 -36.43
C GLY A 467 2.41 -12.13 -35.43
N PRO A 468 2.42 -10.86 -34.97
CA PRO A 468 1.41 -10.33 -34.07
C PRO A 468 0.08 -10.10 -34.78
N THR A 469 -1.03 -10.29 -34.08
CA THR A 469 -2.37 -9.93 -34.59
C THR A 469 -2.57 -8.40 -34.61
N ALA A 470 -3.56 -7.91 -35.35
CA ALA A 470 -3.91 -6.48 -35.35
C ALA A 470 -4.23 -5.94 -33.95
N ASP A 471 -4.91 -6.74 -33.12
CA ASP A 471 -5.21 -6.37 -31.73
C ASP A 471 -3.94 -6.29 -30.85
N GLU A 472 -2.97 -7.17 -31.06
CA GLU A 472 -1.68 -7.13 -30.35
C GLU A 472 -0.84 -5.93 -30.78
N LEU A 473 -0.78 -5.64 -32.08
CA LEU A 473 -0.15 -4.42 -32.58
C LEU A 473 -0.83 -3.16 -32.05
N TYR A 474 -2.17 -3.17 -31.94
CA TYR A 474 -2.91 -2.07 -31.36
C TYR A 474 -2.57 -1.88 -29.89
N ALA A 475 -2.45 -2.96 -29.12
CA ALA A 475 -2.07 -2.86 -27.71
C ALA A 475 -0.70 -2.20 -27.53
N GLU A 476 0.28 -2.54 -28.39
CA GLU A 476 1.60 -1.90 -28.43
C GLU A 476 1.50 -0.42 -28.83
N ALA A 477 0.78 -0.11 -29.89
CA ALA A 477 0.58 1.26 -30.35
C ALA A 477 -0.08 2.13 -29.28
N PHE A 478 -1.08 1.58 -28.61
CA PHE A 478 -1.76 2.28 -27.52
C PHE A 478 -0.86 2.47 -26.30
N LEU A 479 -0.01 1.50 -25.98
CA LEU A 479 0.99 1.64 -24.91
C LEU A 479 1.96 2.79 -25.23
N LEU A 480 2.50 2.85 -26.43
CA LEU A 480 3.37 3.95 -26.87
C LEU A 480 2.64 5.30 -26.81
N HIS A 481 1.38 5.36 -27.24
CA HIS A 481 0.55 6.56 -27.10
C HIS A 481 0.38 6.99 -25.64
N SER A 482 0.07 6.05 -24.75
CA SER A 482 -0.10 6.33 -23.32
C SER A 482 1.21 6.68 -22.60
N GLN A 483 2.35 6.22 -23.13
CA GLN A 483 3.70 6.61 -22.68
C GLN A 483 4.18 7.94 -23.27
N THR A 484 3.30 8.69 -23.95
CA THR A 484 3.64 9.98 -24.52
C THR A 484 4.74 9.96 -25.58
N LYS A 485 4.73 8.90 -26.40
CA LYS A 485 5.64 8.69 -27.54
C LYS A 485 4.86 8.80 -28.86
N PRO A 486 4.41 10.02 -29.24
CA PRO A 486 3.46 10.18 -30.34
C PRO A 486 3.99 9.71 -31.69
N ASP A 487 5.26 9.93 -32.01
CA ASP A 487 5.85 9.52 -33.28
C ASP A 487 5.96 7.99 -33.39
N GLU A 488 6.35 7.32 -32.30
CA GLU A 488 6.40 5.86 -32.24
C GLU A 488 4.98 5.27 -32.27
N ALA A 489 4.05 5.86 -31.51
CA ALA A 489 2.65 5.44 -31.51
C ALA A 489 1.99 5.61 -32.88
N TRP A 490 2.27 6.71 -33.58
CA TRP A 490 1.78 6.93 -34.95
C TRP A 490 2.21 5.79 -35.89
N ASN A 491 3.50 5.45 -35.89
CA ASN A 491 4.03 4.38 -36.74
C ASN A 491 3.43 3.02 -36.34
N ALA A 492 3.26 2.77 -35.05
CA ALA A 492 2.66 1.51 -34.57
C ALA A 492 1.17 1.41 -34.94
N TYR A 493 0.38 2.47 -34.85
CA TYR A 493 -1.00 2.46 -35.35
C TYR A 493 -1.09 2.27 -36.88
N GLN A 494 -0.15 2.81 -37.63
CA GLN A 494 -0.10 2.54 -39.08
C GLN A 494 0.13 1.05 -39.35
N ALA A 495 1.01 0.39 -38.60
CA ALA A 495 1.25 -1.05 -38.76
C ALA A 495 -0.03 -1.88 -38.41
N VAL A 496 -0.85 -1.45 -37.46
CA VAL A 496 -2.17 -2.06 -37.22
C VAL A 496 -3.05 -1.95 -38.47
N LEU A 497 -3.12 -0.75 -39.07
CA LEU A 497 -3.98 -0.48 -40.21
C LEU A 497 -3.47 -1.12 -41.53
N GLU A 498 -2.18 -1.45 -41.62
CA GLU A 498 -1.67 -2.28 -42.69
C GLU A 498 -2.23 -3.70 -42.63
N GLN A 499 -2.44 -4.23 -41.44
CA GLN A 499 -3.00 -5.56 -41.23
C GLN A 499 -4.53 -5.56 -41.23
N ASP A 500 -5.17 -4.59 -40.60
CA ASP A 500 -6.63 -4.37 -40.56
C ASP A 500 -6.96 -2.89 -40.82
N PRO A 501 -7.22 -2.51 -42.08
CA PRO A 501 -7.52 -1.12 -42.46
C PRO A 501 -8.78 -0.52 -41.80
N LEU A 502 -9.66 -1.37 -41.26
CA LEU A 502 -10.89 -0.96 -40.61
C LEU A 502 -10.83 -1.09 -39.07
N HIS A 503 -9.64 -1.26 -38.50
CA HIS A 503 -9.44 -1.36 -37.05
C HIS A 503 -9.83 -0.05 -36.39
N ALA A 504 -11.08 0.04 -35.95
CA ALA A 504 -11.66 1.27 -35.43
C ALA A 504 -10.87 1.87 -34.25
N PRO A 505 -10.40 1.08 -33.25
CA PRO A 505 -9.57 1.63 -32.17
C PRO A 505 -8.26 2.28 -32.67
N ALA A 506 -7.59 1.72 -33.67
CA ALA A 506 -6.36 2.29 -34.24
C ALA A 506 -6.63 3.59 -34.98
N LEU A 507 -7.73 3.65 -35.76
CA LEU A 507 -8.16 4.88 -36.41
C LEU A 507 -8.47 5.99 -35.39
N CYS A 508 -9.14 5.65 -34.28
CA CYS A 508 -9.37 6.59 -33.19
C CYS A 508 -8.07 7.03 -32.51
N GLY A 509 -7.11 6.10 -32.32
CA GLY A 509 -5.80 6.41 -31.77
C GLY A 509 -5.03 7.41 -32.62
N LEU A 510 -4.97 7.18 -33.94
CA LEU A 510 -4.35 8.12 -34.89
C LEU A 510 -5.03 9.49 -34.94
N ALA A 511 -6.36 9.52 -34.80
CA ALA A 511 -7.10 10.78 -34.77
C ALA A 511 -6.87 11.57 -33.46
N GLY A 512 -6.38 10.92 -32.43
CA GLY A 512 -6.05 11.52 -31.14
C GLY A 512 -4.60 12.00 -31.01
N LEU A 513 -3.71 11.56 -31.91
CA LEU A 513 -2.34 12.05 -32.04
C LEU A 513 -2.27 13.30 -32.92
#